data_3776226ec01ab55ff3975fa9b9ab40fa
#
_entry.id   3776226ec01ab55ff3975fa9b9ab40fa
#
_cell.length_a   1.000
_cell.length_b   1.000
_cell.length_c   1.000
_cell.angle_alpha   90.00
_cell.angle_beta   90.00
_cell.angle_gamma   90.00
#
_symmetry.space_group_name_H-M   'P 1'
#
loop_
_entity.id
_entity.type
_entity.pdbx_description
1 polymer ?
#
loop_
_entity_poly.entity_id
_entity_poly.type
_entity_poly.pdbx_seq_one_letter_code
_entity_poly.pdbx_strand_id
1 'polypeptide(L)'
;MEKKDFNQLALDQAKEFGGKLSVVSKVPIETRDDLSIAYTPGVGAVSSAIAKDKSLVYDLTTKKNTVAVISDGLAVLGLGNIGAEAAMPVMEGKAALFKRFAKVDSIPIVLDTQDTEEIIAAVKAVAPTFGGINLEDISAPRCFEIEARLIEELDIPVFHDDQHGTAIVVLAALYNALKVAGKDIGDIRVVVNGGGSAGLSVARRFLAAGVKHIMVVDKVGILAEKNADQLPPHHAAIAKITNHENRTGTLEDALQGADVFVGVSAPHVLKPEWIKTMADKPIIFAMANPEPEIFPDEALAAGAYIVGTGRSDFANQINNVLAFPGIFRGALDTRARKITIDMQIAAAKGIASLIPDAELSTTNIIPNAFDGDVAEVVAESVRHAAEATAEA
;
A
#
# COMPACT_ATOMS: atom_id res chain seq x y z
N MET A 1 18.95 4.59 28.39
CA MET A 1 18.48 5.63 27.45
C MET A 1 17.03 5.92 27.80
N GLU A 2 16.69 7.19 28.05
CA GLU A 2 15.28 7.57 28.22
C GLU A 2 14.47 7.16 26.99
N LYS A 3 13.35 6.50 27.22
CA LYS A 3 12.44 6.09 26.15
C LYS A 3 11.85 7.36 25.52
N LYS A 4 12.17 7.67 24.27
CA LYS A 4 11.64 8.85 23.56
C LYS A 4 10.13 8.75 23.49
N ASP A 5 9.43 9.79 23.92
CA ASP A 5 8.00 9.94 23.71
C ASP A 5 7.75 10.54 22.32
N PHE A 6 7.60 9.67 21.33
CA PHE A 6 7.37 10.09 19.96
C PHE A 6 6.04 10.82 19.77
N ASN A 7 5.03 10.58 20.60
CA ASN A 7 3.75 11.28 20.52
C ASN A 7 3.90 12.75 20.88
N GLN A 8 4.60 13.04 22.01
CA GLN A 8 4.86 14.42 22.40
C GLN A 8 5.76 15.13 21.39
N LEU A 9 6.83 14.46 20.92
CA LEU A 9 7.72 15.01 19.90
C LEU A 9 6.98 15.35 18.59
N ALA A 10 6.04 14.53 18.17
CA ALA A 10 5.24 14.80 16.97
C ALA A 10 4.32 16.01 17.14
N LEU A 11 3.69 16.18 18.31
CA LEU A 11 2.87 17.36 18.61
C LEU A 11 3.71 18.65 18.63
N ASP A 12 4.89 18.60 19.23
CA ASP A 12 5.78 19.76 19.31
C ASP A 12 6.31 20.13 17.92
N GLN A 13 6.70 19.14 17.11
CA GLN A 13 7.11 19.37 15.71
C GLN A 13 5.99 19.97 14.88
N ALA A 14 4.75 19.47 15.02
CA ALA A 14 3.61 19.99 14.28
C ALA A 14 3.30 21.45 14.63
N LYS A 15 3.46 21.85 15.91
CA LYS A 15 3.31 23.23 16.35
C LYS A 15 4.43 24.13 15.83
N GLU A 16 5.67 23.66 15.86
CA GLU A 16 6.84 24.41 15.43
C GLU A 16 6.80 24.73 13.94
N PHE A 17 6.48 23.74 13.09
CA PHE A 17 6.52 23.89 11.64
C PHE A 17 5.19 24.25 10.99
N GLY A 18 4.06 24.15 11.69
CA GLY A 18 2.75 24.46 11.13
C GLY A 18 2.34 23.46 10.03
N GLY A 19 2.66 22.18 10.21
CA GLY A 19 2.46 21.10 9.24
C GLY A 19 3.77 20.53 8.69
N LYS A 20 3.70 19.66 7.68
CA LYS A 20 4.88 18.93 7.15
C LYS A 20 5.27 19.36 5.73
N LEU A 21 4.47 20.18 5.09
CA LEU A 21 4.63 20.55 3.69
C LEU A 21 4.73 22.06 3.49
N SER A 22 5.44 22.44 2.45
CA SER A 22 5.46 23.82 1.94
C SER A 22 5.39 23.81 0.42
N VAL A 23 4.87 24.91 -0.16
CA VAL A 23 4.88 25.11 -1.61
C VAL A 23 6.00 26.10 -1.94
N VAL A 24 6.87 25.70 -2.88
CA VAL A 24 8.02 26.50 -3.30
C VAL A 24 7.93 26.76 -4.81
N SER A 25 8.11 28.02 -5.22
CA SER A 25 8.21 28.38 -6.64
C SER A 25 9.47 27.76 -7.26
N LYS A 26 9.33 27.18 -8.47
CA LYS A 26 10.47 26.66 -9.28
C LYS A 26 11.11 27.74 -10.15
N VAL A 27 10.41 28.86 -10.34
CA VAL A 27 10.87 29.97 -11.18
C VAL A 27 11.08 31.23 -10.34
N PRO A 28 12.07 32.07 -10.69
CA PRO A 28 12.24 33.34 -10.03
C PRO A 28 11.10 34.30 -10.40
N ILE A 29 10.68 35.13 -9.48
CA ILE A 29 9.77 36.27 -9.72
C ILE A 29 10.35 37.46 -8.95
N GLU A 30 11.46 38.01 -9.44
CA GLU A 30 12.22 39.09 -8.79
C GLU A 30 12.18 40.38 -9.61
N THR A 31 11.94 40.26 -10.92
CA THR A 31 11.91 41.41 -11.86
C THR A 31 10.57 41.52 -12.57
N ARG A 32 10.34 42.65 -13.27
CA ARG A 32 9.16 42.83 -14.14
C ARG A 32 9.15 41.83 -15.30
N ASP A 33 10.31 41.51 -15.82
CA ASP A 33 10.45 40.54 -16.91
C ASP A 33 10.10 39.14 -16.42
N ASP A 34 10.58 38.72 -15.23
CA ASP A 34 10.21 37.43 -14.61
C ASP A 34 8.69 37.35 -14.43
N LEU A 35 8.05 38.42 -13.92
CA LEU A 35 6.61 38.46 -13.76
C LEU A 35 5.89 38.32 -15.11
N SER A 36 6.39 38.99 -16.15
CA SER A 36 5.81 38.93 -17.50
C SER A 36 5.95 37.55 -18.13
N ILE A 37 7.03 36.82 -17.84
CA ILE A 37 7.25 35.44 -18.28
C ILE A 37 6.40 34.47 -17.48
N ALA A 38 6.46 34.56 -16.15
CA ALA A 38 5.79 33.62 -15.26
C ALA A 38 4.27 33.74 -15.23
N TYR A 39 3.74 34.96 -15.50
CA TYR A 39 2.31 35.24 -15.47
C TYR A 39 1.86 35.97 -16.76
N THR A 40 1.42 37.19 -16.67
CA THR A 40 0.87 37.94 -17.84
C THR A 40 1.95 38.80 -18.48
N PRO A 41 2.19 38.70 -19.82
CA PRO A 41 1.43 37.96 -20.85
C PRO A 41 1.95 36.54 -21.14
N GLY A 42 3.11 36.16 -20.68
CA GLY A 42 3.83 34.94 -21.07
C GLY A 42 3.04 33.65 -20.85
N VAL A 43 2.33 33.51 -19.71
CA VAL A 43 1.52 32.33 -19.39
C VAL A 43 0.46 32.02 -20.44
N GLY A 44 -0.04 33.04 -21.17
CA GLY A 44 -1.01 32.88 -22.24
C GLY A 44 -0.51 31.98 -23.39
N ALA A 45 0.79 32.05 -23.69
CA ALA A 45 1.41 31.18 -24.70
C ALA A 45 1.43 29.69 -24.26
N VAL A 46 1.74 29.43 -23.00
CA VAL A 46 1.74 28.10 -22.42
C VAL A 46 0.33 27.50 -22.41
N SER A 47 -0.65 28.26 -21.94
CA SER A 47 -2.06 27.83 -21.93
C SER A 47 -2.59 27.57 -23.34
N SER A 48 -2.23 28.41 -24.32
CA SER A 48 -2.63 28.23 -25.73
C SER A 48 -2.00 26.99 -26.35
N ALA A 49 -0.75 26.65 -25.99
CA ALA A 49 -0.10 25.44 -26.45
C ALA A 49 -0.82 24.19 -25.93
N ILE A 50 -1.12 24.14 -24.63
CA ILE A 50 -1.85 23.01 -24.01
C ILE A 50 -3.28 22.91 -24.57
N ALA A 51 -3.95 24.02 -24.84
CA ALA A 51 -5.29 24.00 -25.43
C ALA A 51 -5.31 23.38 -26.85
N LYS A 52 -4.22 23.53 -27.61
CA LYS A 52 -4.03 22.95 -28.93
C LYS A 52 -3.61 21.47 -28.85
N ASP A 53 -2.77 21.13 -27.91
CA ASP A 53 -2.27 19.77 -27.67
C ASP A 53 -2.28 19.48 -26.17
N LYS A 54 -3.30 18.74 -25.73
CA LYS A 54 -3.48 18.39 -24.31
C LYS A 54 -2.32 17.57 -23.72
N SER A 55 -1.56 16.85 -24.54
CA SER A 55 -0.43 16.04 -24.07
C SER A 55 0.67 16.89 -23.46
N LEU A 56 0.81 18.14 -23.90
CA LEU A 56 1.79 19.10 -23.40
C LEU A 56 1.58 19.49 -21.92
N VAL A 57 0.41 19.20 -21.33
CA VAL A 57 0.16 19.47 -19.91
C VAL A 57 1.17 18.78 -19.01
N TYR A 58 1.67 17.61 -19.40
CA TYR A 58 2.68 16.87 -18.65
C TYR A 58 4.06 17.53 -18.69
N ASP A 59 4.41 18.16 -19.82
CA ASP A 59 5.73 18.77 -20.01
C ASP A 59 5.76 20.24 -19.56
N LEU A 60 4.63 20.93 -19.62
CA LEU A 60 4.54 22.35 -19.33
C LEU A 60 3.94 22.71 -17.96
N THR A 61 3.53 21.71 -17.18
CA THR A 61 2.98 21.93 -15.83
C THR A 61 3.57 20.96 -14.80
N THR A 62 3.15 21.11 -13.54
CA THR A 62 3.56 20.19 -12.46
C THR A 62 2.88 18.81 -12.55
N LYS A 63 1.89 18.62 -13.43
CA LYS A 63 1.09 17.40 -13.55
C LYS A 63 1.94 16.14 -13.63
N LYS A 64 3.02 16.15 -14.43
CA LYS A 64 3.86 14.95 -14.61
C LYS A 64 4.51 14.41 -13.34
N ASN A 65 4.64 15.24 -12.29
CA ASN A 65 5.33 14.88 -11.07
C ASN A 65 4.48 15.02 -9.82
N THR A 66 3.17 15.23 -9.94
CA THR A 66 2.30 15.53 -8.81
C THR A 66 1.23 14.47 -8.62
N VAL A 67 1.12 13.95 -7.40
CA VAL A 67 0.12 12.95 -6.97
C VAL A 67 -0.81 13.58 -5.94
N ALA A 68 -2.12 13.37 -6.06
CA ALA A 68 -3.05 13.67 -4.98
C ALA A 68 -3.07 12.52 -3.96
N VAL A 69 -2.99 12.83 -2.68
CA VAL A 69 -3.28 11.90 -1.58
C VAL A 69 -4.66 12.22 -1.06
N ILE A 70 -5.63 11.37 -1.35
CA ILE A 70 -7.06 11.63 -1.11
C ILE A 70 -7.59 10.69 -0.02
N SER A 71 -8.25 11.26 0.98
CA SER A 71 -8.86 10.54 2.08
C SER A 71 -10.19 11.16 2.49
N ASP A 72 -11.10 10.34 3.04
CA ASP A 72 -12.31 10.79 3.73
C ASP A 72 -12.20 10.69 5.27
N GLY A 73 -11.05 10.27 5.77
CA GLY A 73 -10.77 10.16 7.20
C GLY A 73 -11.52 9.05 7.94
N LEU A 74 -12.06 8.03 7.21
CA LEU A 74 -12.92 7.02 7.81
C LEU A 74 -12.15 5.84 8.45
N ALA A 75 -10.92 5.56 8.03
CA ALA A 75 -10.17 4.37 8.45
C ALA A 75 -8.72 4.67 8.87
N VAL A 76 -8.50 5.75 9.60
CA VAL A 76 -7.17 6.30 9.88
C VAL A 76 -6.42 5.49 10.95
N LEU A 77 -5.27 4.90 10.59
CA LEU A 77 -4.24 4.32 11.48
C LEU A 77 -4.76 3.57 12.73
N GLY A 78 -5.84 2.80 12.63
CA GLY A 78 -6.44 2.13 13.79
C GLY A 78 -7.26 3.06 14.71
N LEU A 79 -7.32 4.37 14.42
CA LEU A 79 -8.19 5.32 15.11
C LEU A 79 -9.62 5.27 14.58
N GLY A 80 -9.82 4.68 13.41
CA GLY A 80 -11.12 4.57 12.76
C GLY A 80 -11.59 5.88 12.14
N ASN A 81 -12.88 6.18 12.26
CA ASN A 81 -13.47 7.41 11.72
C ASN A 81 -13.17 8.60 12.64
N ILE A 82 -12.22 9.43 12.22
CA ILE A 82 -11.82 10.65 12.95
C ILE A 82 -12.15 11.93 12.17
N GLY A 83 -12.73 11.81 10.98
CA GLY A 83 -13.10 12.93 10.11
C GLY A 83 -11.96 13.49 9.28
N ALA A 84 -12.32 14.35 8.34
CA ALA A 84 -11.42 14.87 7.32
C ALA A 84 -10.26 15.69 7.91
N GLU A 85 -10.54 16.67 8.77
CA GLU A 85 -9.50 17.54 9.32
C GLU A 85 -8.50 16.77 10.19
N ALA A 86 -8.95 15.80 10.97
CA ALA A 86 -8.07 14.99 11.81
C ALA A 86 -7.23 14.00 11.00
N ALA A 87 -7.64 13.63 9.78
CA ALA A 87 -6.85 12.82 8.85
C ALA A 87 -5.70 13.61 8.19
N MET A 88 -5.80 14.95 8.12
CA MET A 88 -4.82 15.80 7.42
C MET A 88 -3.37 15.55 7.82
N PRO A 89 -2.99 15.41 9.12
CA PRO A 89 -1.60 15.15 9.51
C PRO A 89 -1.03 13.84 8.95
N VAL A 90 -1.86 12.82 8.76
CA VAL A 90 -1.47 11.52 8.17
C VAL A 90 -1.21 11.70 6.67
N MET A 91 -2.11 12.40 5.98
CA MET A 91 -2.00 12.65 4.54
C MET A 91 -0.80 13.55 4.21
N GLU A 92 -0.49 14.54 5.06
CA GLU A 92 0.76 15.31 4.97
C GLU A 92 1.99 14.43 5.19
N GLY A 93 1.94 13.51 6.14
CA GLY A 93 2.99 12.53 6.36
C GLY A 93 3.24 11.68 5.11
N LYS A 94 2.17 11.15 4.51
CA LYS A 94 2.23 10.38 3.25
C LYS A 94 2.86 11.22 2.13
N ALA A 95 2.45 12.46 1.97
CA ALA A 95 3.00 13.38 0.96
C ALA A 95 4.50 13.67 1.19
N ALA A 96 4.92 13.84 2.44
CA ALA A 96 6.33 14.01 2.79
C ALA A 96 7.17 12.76 2.44
N LEU A 97 6.62 11.55 2.63
CA LEU A 97 7.27 10.30 2.23
C LEU A 97 7.42 10.19 0.71
N PHE A 98 6.40 10.54 -0.08
CA PHE A 98 6.49 10.64 -1.53
C PHE A 98 7.64 11.55 -1.96
N LYS A 99 7.74 12.73 -1.36
CA LYS A 99 8.82 13.68 -1.66
C LYS A 99 10.18 13.15 -1.29
N ARG A 100 10.32 12.60 -0.07
CA ARG A 100 11.59 12.13 0.48
C ARG A 100 12.16 10.98 -0.31
N PHE A 101 11.35 9.97 -0.63
CA PHE A 101 11.84 8.72 -1.19
C PHE A 101 11.81 8.68 -2.72
N ALA A 102 10.82 9.29 -3.35
CA ALA A 102 10.63 9.22 -4.81
C ALA A 102 10.72 10.56 -5.53
N LYS A 103 11.00 11.66 -4.84
CA LYS A 103 11.01 13.02 -5.40
C LYS A 103 9.69 13.41 -6.08
N VAL A 104 8.60 12.76 -5.71
CA VAL A 104 7.25 13.04 -6.20
C VAL A 104 6.66 14.17 -5.35
N ASP A 105 6.13 15.19 -6.00
CA ASP A 105 5.35 16.22 -5.34
C ASP A 105 3.97 15.66 -5.03
N SER A 106 3.47 15.89 -3.80
CA SER A 106 2.20 15.30 -3.41
C SER A 106 1.37 16.28 -2.61
N ILE A 107 0.08 16.34 -2.93
CA ILE A 107 -0.88 17.27 -2.33
C ILE A 107 -1.94 16.47 -1.58
N PRO A 108 -2.04 16.64 -0.24
CA PRO A 108 -3.14 16.07 0.54
C PRO A 108 -4.46 16.73 0.17
N ILE A 109 -5.50 15.92 -0.03
CA ILE A 109 -6.88 16.37 -0.22
C ILE A 109 -7.75 15.52 0.69
N VAL A 110 -8.26 16.12 1.76
CA VAL A 110 -9.21 15.48 2.65
C VAL A 110 -10.62 15.92 2.28
N LEU A 111 -11.54 14.96 2.14
CA LEU A 111 -12.90 15.21 1.69
C LEU A 111 -13.86 15.13 2.88
N ASP A 112 -14.66 16.18 3.08
CA ASP A 112 -15.70 16.20 4.10
C ASP A 112 -16.98 15.52 3.60
N THR A 113 -16.82 14.30 3.12
CA THR A 113 -17.92 13.41 2.72
C THR A 113 -17.49 11.96 2.78
N GLN A 114 -18.45 11.09 3.08
CA GLN A 114 -18.28 9.62 3.08
C GLN A 114 -19.20 8.96 2.05
N ASP A 115 -19.87 9.74 1.21
CA ASP A 115 -20.68 9.23 0.12
C ASP A 115 -19.83 8.81 -1.07
N THR A 116 -20.05 7.60 -1.58
CA THR A 116 -19.26 7.01 -2.69
C THR A 116 -19.33 7.87 -3.95
N GLU A 117 -20.52 8.36 -4.32
CA GLU A 117 -20.69 9.14 -5.55
C GLU A 117 -20.06 10.54 -5.43
N GLU A 118 -20.17 11.16 -4.26
CA GLU A 118 -19.55 12.45 -4.01
C GLU A 118 -18.02 12.36 -4.02
N ILE A 119 -17.44 11.30 -3.41
CA ILE A 119 -16.00 11.05 -3.44
C ILE A 119 -15.51 10.86 -4.89
N ILE A 120 -16.18 10.01 -5.67
CA ILE A 120 -15.83 9.77 -7.08
C ILE A 120 -15.91 11.07 -7.89
N ALA A 121 -16.99 11.84 -7.71
CA ALA A 121 -17.17 13.11 -8.40
C ALA A 121 -16.09 14.12 -8.03
N ALA A 122 -15.73 14.25 -6.75
CA ALA A 122 -14.68 15.15 -6.27
C ALA A 122 -13.31 14.76 -6.86
N VAL A 123 -12.94 13.47 -6.81
CA VAL A 123 -11.67 12.97 -7.36
C VAL A 123 -11.58 13.23 -8.86
N LYS A 124 -12.65 12.97 -9.61
CA LYS A 124 -12.70 13.25 -11.06
C LYS A 124 -12.55 14.74 -11.36
N ALA A 125 -13.16 15.60 -10.55
CA ALA A 125 -13.11 17.05 -10.73
C ALA A 125 -11.69 17.62 -10.52
N VAL A 126 -10.89 17.08 -9.61
CA VAL A 126 -9.52 17.53 -9.34
C VAL A 126 -8.45 16.81 -10.18
N ALA A 127 -8.77 15.67 -10.78
CA ALA A 127 -7.84 14.81 -11.53
C ALA A 127 -7.04 15.54 -12.63
N PRO A 128 -7.56 16.58 -13.34
CA PRO A 128 -6.78 17.30 -14.34
C PRO A 128 -5.46 17.87 -13.82
N THR A 129 -5.35 18.19 -12.54
CA THR A 129 -4.15 18.76 -11.89
C THR A 129 -3.04 17.73 -11.69
N PHE A 130 -3.39 16.43 -11.55
CA PHE A 130 -2.53 15.39 -11.05
C PHE A 130 -2.12 14.39 -12.13
N GLY A 131 -0.90 13.83 -12.00
CA GLY A 131 -0.41 12.73 -12.79
C GLY A 131 -0.79 11.36 -12.23
N GLY A 132 -1.28 11.31 -10.97
CA GLY A 132 -1.75 10.09 -10.31
C GLY A 132 -2.57 10.41 -9.06
N ILE A 133 -3.34 9.44 -8.61
CA ILE A 133 -4.19 9.52 -7.41
C ILE A 133 -3.83 8.37 -6.45
N ASN A 134 -3.40 8.73 -5.24
CA ASN A 134 -3.29 7.81 -4.12
C ASN A 134 -4.51 7.96 -3.22
N LEU A 135 -5.32 6.92 -3.14
CA LEU A 135 -6.42 6.83 -2.18
C LEU A 135 -5.87 6.29 -0.86
N GLU A 136 -6.26 6.88 0.26
CA GLU A 136 -5.75 6.56 1.59
C GLU A 136 -6.86 6.55 2.61
N ASP A 137 -6.84 5.58 3.52
CA ASP A 137 -7.74 5.48 4.69
C ASP A 137 -9.24 5.52 4.35
N ILE A 138 -9.63 5.11 3.14
CA ILE A 138 -11.03 4.91 2.75
C ILE A 138 -11.45 3.49 3.13
N SER A 139 -12.48 3.35 3.96
CA SER A 139 -12.85 2.05 4.51
C SER A 139 -13.50 1.10 3.51
N ALA A 140 -13.26 -0.21 3.71
CA ALA A 140 -14.03 -1.26 3.04
C ALA A 140 -15.50 -1.26 3.55
N PRO A 141 -16.51 -1.60 2.69
CA PRO A 141 -16.35 -2.08 1.31
C PRO A 141 -16.29 -0.97 0.25
N ARG A 142 -16.55 0.31 0.62
CA ARG A 142 -16.65 1.44 -0.32
C ARG A 142 -15.36 1.65 -1.13
N CYS A 143 -14.21 1.47 -0.50
CA CYS A 143 -12.91 1.65 -1.18
C CYS A 143 -12.78 0.79 -2.44
N PHE A 144 -13.38 -0.40 -2.47
CA PHE A 144 -13.31 -1.29 -3.64
C PHE A 144 -14.03 -0.71 -4.86
N GLU A 145 -15.24 -0.18 -4.63
CA GLU A 145 -16.04 0.45 -5.69
C GLU A 145 -15.42 1.76 -6.15
N ILE A 146 -15.02 2.63 -5.20
CA ILE A 146 -14.41 3.92 -5.48
C ILE A 146 -13.17 3.74 -6.34
N GLU A 147 -12.25 2.87 -5.93
CA GLU A 147 -11.02 2.63 -6.68
C GLU A 147 -11.30 2.04 -8.06
N ALA A 148 -12.11 0.99 -8.14
CA ALA A 148 -12.42 0.32 -9.42
C ALA A 148 -13.01 1.27 -10.45
N ARG A 149 -13.98 2.09 -10.04
CA ARG A 149 -14.60 3.08 -10.93
C ARG A 149 -13.64 4.18 -11.34
N LEU A 150 -12.83 4.70 -10.43
CA LEU A 150 -11.83 5.72 -10.75
C LEU A 150 -10.76 5.19 -11.71
N ILE A 151 -10.31 3.94 -11.57
CA ILE A 151 -9.38 3.28 -12.50
C ILE A 151 -9.97 3.21 -13.92
N GLU A 152 -11.26 2.94 -14.05
CA GLU A 152 -11.92 2.86 -15.37
C GLU A 152 -12.22 4.24 -15.97
N GLU A 153 -12.58 5.22 -15.14
CA GLU A 153 -13.08 6.52 -15.58
C GLU A 153 -11.99 7.59 -15.74
N LEU A 154 -10.76 7.36 -15.24
CA LEU A 154 -9.63 8.30 -15.34
C LEU A 154 -8.54 7.79 -16.29
N ASP A 155 -7.81 8.74 -16.89
CA ASP A 155 -6.66 8.46 -17.77
C ASP A 155 -5.31 8.55 -17.03
N ILE A 156 -5.34 8.60 -15.69
CA ILE A 156 -4.18 8.62 -14.81
C ILE A 156 -4.27 7.47 -13.81
N PRO A 157 -3.14 6.95 -13.29
CA PRO A 157 -3.15 5.85 -12.35
C PRO A 157 -3.85 6.23 -11.04
N VAL A 158 -4.73 5.34 -10.58
CA VAL A 158 -5.37 5.37 -9.27
C VAL A 158 -4.92 4.14 -8.50
N PHE A 159 -4.58 4.33 -7.22
CA PHE A 159 -4.04 3.27 -6.38
C PHE A 159 -4.42 3.52 -4.92
N HIS A 160 -5.05 2.53 -4.29
CA HIS A 160 -5.40 2.57 -2.87
C HIS A 160 -4.31 1.88 -2.07
N ASP A 161 -3.52 2.65 -1.32
CA ASP A 161 -2.31 2.11 -0.68
C ASP A 161 -2.61 1.07 0.41
N ASP A 162 -3.66 1.25 1.21
CA ASP A 162 -4.04 0.27 2.24
C ASP A 162 -4.41 -1.10 1.66
N GLN A 163 -4.90 -1.13 0.43
CA GLN A 163 -5.16 -2.37 -0.28
C GLN A 163 -3.86 -2.94 -0.86
N HIS A 164 -3.23 -2.18 -1.75
CA HIS A 164 -2.21 -2.70 -2.65
C HIS A 164 -0.79 -2.53 -2.10
N GLY A 165 -0.51 -1.42 -1.42
CA GLY A 165 0.81 -1.19 -0.81
C GLY A 165 1.14 -2.26 0.22
N THR A 166 0.21 -2.55 1.12
CA THR A 166 0.35 -3.62 2.11
C THR A 166 0.54 -4.99 1.42
N ALA A 167 -0.28 -5.31 0.41
CA ALA A 167 -0.17 -6.58 -0.30
C ALA A 167 1.19 -6.77 -1.00
N ILE A 168 1.76 -5.69 -1.55
CA ILE A 168 3.05 -5.70 -2.25
C ILE A 168 4.19 -5.94 -1.26
N VAL A 169 4.22 -5.23 -0.14
CA VAL A 169 5.31 -5.39 0.82
C VAL A 169 5.26 -6.73 1.55
N VAL A 170 4.05 -7.24 1.82
CA VAL A 170 3.88 -8.59 2.39
C VAL A 170 4.31 -9.66 1.39
N LEU A 171 4.03 -9.48 0.10
CA LEU A 171 4.53 -10.40 -0.95
C LEU A 171 6.06 -10.34 -1.08
N ALA A 172 6.66 -9.15 -0.99
CA ALA A 172 8.11 -9.00 -1.01
C ALA A 172 8.77 -9.75 0.16
N ALA A 173 8.24 -9.58 1.37
CA ALA A 173 8.69 -10.31 2.55
C ALA A 173 8.50 -11.83 2.38
N LEU A 174 7.38 -12.26 1.79
CA LEU A 174 7.11 -13.67 1.54
C LEU A 174 8.15 -14.30 0.61
N TYR A 175 8.52 -13.65 -0.49
CA TYR A 175 9.52 -14.19 -1.41
C TYR A 175 10.83 -14.54 -0.70
N ASN A 176 11.34 -13.64 0.13
CA ASN A 176 12.58 -13.88 0.87
C ASN A 176 12.39 -14.84 2.04
N ALA A 177 11.26 -14.78 2.76
CA ALA A 177 10.96 -15.72 3.83
C ALA A 177 10.90 -17.18 3.31
N LEU A 178 10.34 -17.39 2.12
CA LEU A 178 10.29 -18.71 1.49
C LEU A 178 11.67 -19.22 1.13
N LYS A 179 12.57 -18.38 0.62
CA LYS A 179 13.97 -18.76 0.38
C LYS A 179 14.64 -19.20 1.67
N VAL A 180 14.50 -18.44 2.77
CA VAL A 180 15.08 -18.76 4.08
C VAL A 180 14.49 -20.05 4.67
N ALA A 181 13.19 -20.26 4.51
CA ALA A 181 12.51 -21.46 4.99
C ALA A 181 12.76 -22.70 4.10
N GLY A 182 13.21 -22.51 2.85
CA GLY A 182 13.36 -23.56 1.86
C GLY A 182 12.03 -24.12 1.36
N LYS A 183 11.03 -23.25 1.17
CA LYS A 183 9.67 -23.61 0.72
C LYS A 183 9.39 -23.06 -0.68
N ASP A 184 8.58 -23.77 -1.46
CA ASP A 184 8.12 -23.32 -2.78
C ASP A 184 6.79 -22.58 -2.66
N ILE A 185 6.65 -21.47 -3.38
CA ILE A 185 5.46 -20.62 -3.35
C ILE A 185 4.19 -21.35 -3.82
N GLY A 186 4.33 -22.34 -4.71
CA GLY A 186 3.22 -23.12 -5.24
C GLY A 186 2.70 -24.19 -4.27
N ASP A 187 3.47 -24.54 -3.24
CA ASP A 187 3.17 -25.67 -2.35
C ASP A 187 2.73 -25.22 -0.95
N ILE A 188 2.98 -23.96 -0.59
CA ILE A 188 2.62 -23.42 0.72
C ILE A 188 1.11 -23.26 0.92
N ARG A 189 0.68 -23.47 2.16
CA ARG A 189 -0.67 -23.18 2.65
C ARG A 189 -0.65 -21.87 3.42
N VAL A 190 -1.44 -20.90 2.96
CA VAL A 190 -1.49 -19.54 3.52
C VAL A 190 -2.84 -19.28 4.18
N VAL A 191 -2.80 -18.72 5.38
CA VAL A 191 -3.97 -18.19 6.09
C VAL A 191 -3.86 -16.67 6.14
N VAL A 192 -4.83 -15.97 5.56
CA VAL A 192 -4.99 -14.51 5.65
C VAL A 192 -6.10 -14.23 6.64
N ASN A 193 -5.78 -13.62 7.76
CA ASN A 193 -6.74 -13.26 8.80
C ASN A 193 -7.10 -11.79 8.72
N GLY A 194 -8.31 -11.51 8.28
CA GLY A 194 -8.88 -10.19 7.99
C GLY A 194 -9.45 -10.13 6.57
N GLY A 195 -10.78 -10.03 6.46
CA GLY A 195 -11.52 -9.92 5.19
C GLY A 195 -11.74 -8.47 4.74
N GLY A 196 -10.96 -7.52 5.25
CA GLY A 196 -10.99 -6.11 4.87
C GLY A 196 -10.16 -5.81 3.61
N SER A 197 -9.94 -4.51 3.38
CA SER A 197 -9.21 -3.99 2.20
C SER A 197 -7.84 -4.65 2.00
N ALA A 198 -7.01 -4.67 3.03
CA ALA A 198 -5.67 -5.24 2.98
C ALA A 198 -5.69 -6.76 2.76
N GLY A 199 -6.48 -7.50 3.54
CA GLY A 199 -6.48 -8.97 3.48
C GLY A 199 -6.97 -9.52 2.16
N LEU A 200 -8.03 -8.95 1.59
CA LEU A 200 -8.52 -9.36 0.26
C LEU A 200 -7.51 -9.04 -0.84
N SER A 201 -6.79 -7.92 -0.72
CA SER A 201 -5.72 -7.56 -1.66
C SER A 201 -4.52 -8.49 -1.53
N VAL A 202 -4.09 -8.83 -0.30
CA VAL A 202 -3.02 -9.82 -0.04
C VAL A 202 -3.38 -11.16 -0.67
N ALA A 203 -4.58 -11.69 -0.42
CA ALA A 203 -5.01 -12.96 -0.98
C ALA A 203 -4.96 -12.96 -2.53
N ARG A 204 -5.50 -11.93 -3.16
CA ARG A 204 -5.47 -11.79 -4.63
C ARG A 204 -4.05 -11.66 -5.17
N ARG A 205 -3.17 -10.94 -4.47
CA ARG A 205 -1.78 -10.75 -4.87
C ARG A 205 -0.99 -12.04 -4.78
N PHE A 206 -1.21 -12.81 -3.71
CA PHE A 206 -0.59 -14.11 -3.51
C PHE A 206 -1.04 -15.13 -4.57
N LEU A 207 -2.33 -15.16 -4.92
CA LEU A 207 -2.83 -15.98 -6.03
C LEU A 207 -2.14 -15.62 -7.34
N ALA A 208 -2.05 -14.32 -7.67
CA ALA A 208 -1.39 -13.84 -8.87
C ALA A 208 0.12 -14.15 -8.88
N ALA A 209 0.76 -14.24 -7.72
CA ALA A 209 2.16 -14.63 -7.56
C ALA A 209 2.40 -16.14 -7.60
N GLY A 210 1.35 -16.96 -7.65
CA GLY A 210 1.45 -18.42 -7.81
C GLY A 210 1.15 -19.25 -6.54
N VAL A 211 0.71 -18.62 -5.45
CA VAL A 211 0.23 -19.36 -4.27
C VAL A 211 -1.09 -20.06 -4.62
N LYS A 212 -1.17 -21.37 -4.42
CA LYS A 212 -2.35 -22.17 -4.80
C LYS A 212 -3.33 -22.41 -3.65
N HIS A 213 -2.84 -22.44 -2.41
CA HIS A 213 -3.64 -22.79 -1.23
C HIS A 213 -3.74 -21.63 -0.26
N ILE A 214 -4.82 -20.87 -0.38
CA ILE A 214 -5.11 -19.71 0.47
C ILE A 214 -6.46 -19.92 1.15
N MET A 215 -6.53 -19.64 2.44
CA MET A 215 -7.75 -19.46 3.19
C MET A 215 -7.81 -18.04 3.72
N VAL A 216 -8.92 -17.37 3.52
CA VAL A 216 -9.21 -16.07 4.13
C VAL A 216 -10.15 -16.31 5.30
N VAL A 217 -9.82 -15.73 6.44
CA VAL A 217 -10.60 -15.82 7.69
C VAL A 217 -11.06 -14.44 8.09
N ASP A 218 -12.32 -14.32 8.47
CA ASP A 218 -12.89 -13.08 9.02
C ASP A 218 -13.74 -13.42 10.26
N LYS A 219 -14.45 -12.46 10.81
CA LYS A 219 -15.32 -12.61 12.00
C LYS A 219 -16.32 -13.78 11.90
N VAL A 220 -16.71 -14.14 10.69
CA VAL A 220 -17.60 -15.28 10.40
C VAL A 220 -16.86 -16.63 10.30
N GLY A 221 -15.54 -16.64 10.50
CA GLY A 221 -14.67 -17.82 10.31
C GLY A 221 -14.07 -17.88 8.91
N ILE A 222 -13.69 -19.09 8.48
CA ILE A 222 -13.10 -19.34 7.16
C ILE A 222 -14.12 -19.04 6.07
N LEU A 223 -13.76 -18.14 5.14
CA LEU A 223 -14.60 -17.84 3.98
C LEU A 223 -14.60 -19.03 3.00
N ALA A 224 -15.77 -19.56 2.70
CA ALA A 224 -15.93 -20.73 1.85
C ALA A 224 -17.02 -20.48 0.79
N GLU A 225 -16.79 -20.95 -0.44
CA GLU A 225 -17.72 -20.79 -1.55
C GLU A 225 -19.11 -21.39 -1.26
N LYS A 226 -19.16 -22.52 -0.56
CA LYS A 226 -20.44 -23.15 -0.16
C LYS A 226 -21.35 -22.27 0.71
N ASN A 227 -20.78 -21.23 1.34
CA ASN A 227 -21.51 -20.27 2.16
C ASN A 227 -21.62 -18.89 1.51
N ALA A 228 -21.26 -18.76 0.22
CA ALA A 228 -21.17 -17.47 -0.49
C ALA A 228 -22.46 -16.66 -0.44
N ASP A 229 -23.62 -17.31 -0.46
CA ASP A 229 -24.93 -16.65 -0.39
C ASP A 229 -25.20 -15.92 0.94
N GLN A 230 -24.44 -16.26 1.99
CA GLN A 230 -24.51 -15.66 3.31
C GLN A 230 -23.44 -14.61 3.56
N LEU A 231 -22.53 -14.43 2.60
CA LEU A 231 -21.39 -13.52 2.71
C LEU A 231 -21.66 -12.20 2.01
N PRO A 232 -21.06 -11.10 2.46
CA PRO A 232 -21.01 -9.86 1.69
C PRO A 232 -20.39 -10.10 0.31
N PRO A 233 -20.77 -9.34 -0.74
CA PRO A 233 -20.32 -9.58 -2.12
C PRO A 233 -18.80 -9.71 -2.29
N HIS A 234 -18.01 -8.87 -1.60
CA HIS A 234 -16.55 -8.91 -1.66
C HIS A 234 -15.95 -10.17 -1.00
N HIS A 235 -16.56 -10.67 0.09
CA HIS A 235 -16.19 -11.95 0.70
C HIS A 235 -16.63 -13.15 -0.16
N ALA A 236 -17.82 -13.10 -0.73
CA ALA A 236 -18.27 -14.13 -1.66
C ALA A 236 -17.35 -14.24 -2.90
N ALA A 237 -16.90 -13.08 -3.41
CA ALA A 237 -15.98 -13.04 -4.55
C ALA A 237 -14.61 -13.67 -4.24
N ILE A 238 -14.03 -13.42 -3.06
CA ILE A 238 -12.76 -14.04 -2.69
C ILE A 238 -12.91 -15.54 -2.38
N ALA A 239 -14.01 -15.93 -1.73
CA ALA A 239 -14.29 -17.32 -1.41
C ALA A 239 -14.36 -18.24 -2.65
N LYS A 240 -14.80 -17.69 -3.82
CA LYS A 240 -14.85 -18.42 -5.08
C LYS A 240 -13.48 -18.74 -5.68
N ILE A 241 -12.45 -17.97 -5.35
CA ILE A 241 -11.10 -18.11 -5.92
C ILE A 241 -10.05 -18.56 -4.90
N THR A 242 -10.47 -18.78 -3.66
CA THR A 242 -9.62 -19.29 -2.56
C THR A 242 -10.29 -20.50 -1.93
N ASN A 243 -9.63 -21.13 -0.95
CA ASN A 243 -10.19 -22.22 -0.15
C ASN A 243 -10.90 -23.31 -1.02
N HIS A 244 -10.23 -23.80 -2.04
CA HIS A 244 -10.78 -24.79 -2.99
C HIS A 244 -11.25 -26.10 -2.33
N GLU A 245 -10.75 -26.40 -1.11
CA GLU A 245 -11.21 -27.53 -0.30
C GLU A 245 -12.55 -27.23 0.41
N ASN A 246 -13.09 -26.01 0.31
CA ASN A 246 -14.32 -25.57 0.97
C ASN A 246 -14.31 -25.83 2.50
N ARG A 247 -13.15 -25.69 3.15
CA ARG A 247 -13.03 -25.81 4.60
C ARG A 247 -13.84 -24.72 5.29
N THR A 248 -14.42 -25.04 6.42
CA THR A 248 -15.09 -24.10 7.32
C THR A 248 -14.54 -24.29 8.71
N GLY A 249 -14.75 -23.31 9.58
CA GLY A 249 -14.25 -23.31 10.94
C GLY A 249 -13.72 -21.97 11.36
N THR A 250 -12.97 -21.96 12.43
CA THR A 250 -12.36 -20.80 13.06
C THR A 250 -10.96 -20.51 12.50
N LEU A 251 -10.30 -19.46 13.01
CA LEU A 251 -8.89 -19.20 12.73
C LEU A 251 -7.99 -20.36 13.19
N GLU A 252 -8.29 -20.96 14.35
CA GLU A 252 -7.57 -22.12 14.86
C GLU A 252 -7.63 -23.30 13.88
N ASP A 253 -8.80 -23.58 13.32
CA ASP A 253 -8.98 -24.64 12.33
C ASP A 253 -8.20 -24.35 11.04
N ALA A 254 -8.16 -23.09 10.61
CA ALA A 254 -7.43 -22.67 9.40
C ALA A 254 -5.92 -22.85 9.54
N LEU A 255 -5.38 -22.60 10.72
CA LEU A 255 -3.94 -22.66 10.99
C LEU A 255 -3.36 -24.06 11.03
N GLN A 256 -4.19 -25.09 11.20
CA GLN A 256 -3.71 -26.48 11.23
C GLN A 256 -3.03 -26.87 9.90
N GLY A 257 -1.72 -27.09 9.96
CA GLY A 257 -0.89 -27.42 8.81
C GLY A 257 -0.64 -26.26 7.84
N ALA A 258 -0.92 -25.02 8.23
CA ALA A 258 -0.59 -23.83 7.45
C ALA A 258 0.90 -23.49 7.53
N ASP A 259 1.50 -23.05 6.42
CA ASP A 259 2.90 -22.61 6.35
C ASP A 259 3.05 -21.14 6.71
N VAL A 260 2.09 -20.32 6.34
CA VAL A 260 2.15 -18.87 6.47
C VAL A 260 0.86 -18.34 7.07
N PHE A 261 1.00 -17.48 8.07
CA PHE A 261 -0.06 -16.64 8.60
C PHE A 261 0.19 -15.19 8.21
N VAL A 262 -0.81 -14.51 7.67
CA VAL A 262 -0.81 -13.07 7.44
C VAL A 262 -1.98 -12.46 8.19
N GLY A 263 -1.69 -11.73 9.24
CA GLY A 263 -2.67 -11.00 10.04
C GLY A 263 -2.77 -9.55 9.58
N VAL A 264 -3.98 -9.11 9.24
CA VAL A 264 -4.35 -7.73 8.90
C VAL A 264 -5.71 -7.38 9.51
N SER A 265 -5.87 -7.72 10.78
CA SER A 265 -7.18 -7.68 11.44
C SER A 265 -7.16 -6.90 12.77
N ALA A 266 -6.97 -7.57 13.87
CA ALA A 266 -7.07 -6.99 15.20
C ALA A 266 -5.91 -7.49 16.09
N PRO A 267 -5.50 -6.70 17.10
CA PRO A 267 -4.44 -7.10 18.02
C PRO A 267 -4.80 -8.37 18.80
N HIS A 268 -3.77 -9.16 19.14
CA HIS A 268 -3.82 -10.31 20.04
C HIS A 268 -4.79 -11.44 19.64
N VAL A 269 -5.14 -11.55 18.36
CA VAL A 269 -6.05 -12.61 17.87
C VAL A 269 -5.34 -13.93 17.58
N LEU A 270 -4.03 -13.92 17.35
CA LEU A 270 -3.24 -15.13 17.13
C LEU A 270 -2.71 -15.66 18.46
N LYS A 271 -3.14 -16.88 18.84
CA LYS A 271 -2.70 -17.48 20.09
C LYS A 271 -1.42 -18.32 19.90
N PRO A 272 -0.46 -18.26 20.85
CA PRO A 272 0.79 -19.02 20.76
C PRO A 272 0.61 -20.53 20.53
N GLU A 273 -0.37 -21.14 21.18
CA GLU A 273 -0.65 -22.57 21.04
C GLU A 273 -1.05 -22.98 19.61
N TRP A 274 -1.64 -22.09 18.82
CA TRP A 274 -2.05 -22.39 17.45
C TRP A 274 -0.85 -22.45 16.49
N ILE A 275 0.21 -21.70 16.78
CA ILE A 275 1.45 -21.74 15.98
C ILE A 275 2.05 -23.15 15.98
N LYS A 276 1.93 -23.87 17.09
CA LYS A 276 2.42 -25.25 17.22
C LYS A 276 1.69 -26.25 16.33
N THR A 277 0.51 -25.92 15.83
CA THR A 277 -0.27 -26.77 14.92
C THR A 277 0.02 -26.47 13.45
N MET A 278 0.78 -25.42 13.15
CA MET A 278 1.19 -25.06 11.80
C MET A 278 2.23 -26.05 11.26
N ALA A 279 2.54 -25.95 9.99
CA ALA A 279 3.57 -26.75 9.33
C ALA A 279 4.97 -26.44 9.88
N ASP A 280 5.96 -27.26 9.52
CA ASP A 280 7.36 -27.00 9.87
C ASP A 280 7.82 -25.63 9.36
N LYS A 281 8.65 -24.93 10.16
CA LYS A 281 9.15 -23.57 9.88
C LYS A 281 8.01 -22.59 9.56
N PRO A 282 7.06 -22.34 10.47
CA PRO A 282 5.94 -21.43 10.20
C PRO A 282 6.41 -19.99 10.08
N ILE A 283 5.82 -19.27 9.12
CA ILE A 283 6.07 -17.84 8.83
C ILE A 283 4.88 -17.04 9.32
N ILE A 284 5.13 -16.02 10.14
CA ILE A 284 4.09 -15.18 10.76
C ILE A 284 4.31 -13.73 10.36
N PHE A 285 3.36 -13.15 9.64
CA PHE A 285 3.29 -11.71 9.34
C PHE A 285 2.11 -11.10 10.09
N ALA A 286 2.39 -10.48 11.24
CA ALA A 286 1.40 -9.89 12.13
C ALA A 286 1.37 -8.37 11.92
N MET A 287 0.45 -7.90 11.08
CA MET A 287 0.45 -6.55 10.52
C MET A 287 -0.52 -5.57 11.20
N ALA A 288 -1.34 -6.00 12.15
CA ALA A 288 -2.26 -5.10 12.85
C ALA A 288 -1.51 -3.96 13.56
N ASN A 289 -2.08 -2.77 13.51
CA ASN A 289 -1.55 -1.54 14.13
C ASN A 289 -2.57 -0.95 15.12
N PRO A 290 -2.13 -0.38 16.25
CA PRO A 290 -0.73 -0.19 16.71
C PRO A 290 -0.10 -1.45 17.34
N GLU A 291 -0.89 -2.44 17.69
CA GLU A 291 -0.43 -3.71 18.27
C GLU A 291 -0.70 -4.85 17.30
N PRO A 292 0.28 -5.78 17.11
CA PRO A 292 0.14 -6.87 16.18
C PRO A 292 -0.81 -7.96 16.70
N GLU A 293 -1.22 -8.90 15.83
CA GLU A 293 -2.01 -10.07 16.18
C GLU A 293 -1.33 -10.98 17.21
N ILE A 294 0.00 -10.96 17.25
CA ILE A 294 0.88 -11.55 18.26
C ILE A 294 2.19 -10.79 18.25
N PHE A 295 2.81 -10.60 19.41
CA PHE A 295 4.15 -10.00 19.46
C PHE A 295 5.22 -10.98 18.95
N PRO A 296 6.28 -10.49 18.28
CA PRO A 296 7.33 -11.34 17.71
C PRO A 296 7.97 -12.28 18.74
N ASP A 297 8.25 -11.81 19.94
CA ASP A 297 8.88 -12.62 21.00
C ASP A 297 7.98 -13.79 21.43
N GLU A 298 6.67 -13.55 21.52
CA GLU A 298 5.68 -14.59 21.84
C GLU A 298 5.57 -15.61 20.70
N ALA A 299 5.54 -15.14 19.45
CA ALA A 299 5.46 -16.00 18.28
C ALA A 299 6.70 -16.89 18.14
N LEU A 300 7.90 -16.32 18.31
CA LEU A 300 9.16 -17.08 18.28
C LEU A 300 9.23 -18.10 19.41
N ALA A 301 8.83 -17.72 20.62
CA ALA A 301 8.76 -18.65 21.76
C ALA A 301 7.76 -19.80 21.52
N ALA A 302 6.72 -19.57 20.73
CA ALA A 302 5.73 -20.58 20.35
C ALA A 302 6.18 -21.50 19.20
N GLY A 303 7.32 -21.21 18.55
CA GLY A 303 7.90 -22.02 17.48
C GLY A 303 7.79 -21.41 16.07
N ALA A 304 7.39 -20.15 15.94
CA ALA A 304 7.50 -19.45 14.66
C ALA A 304 8.96 -19.41 14.18
N TYR A 305 9.17 -19.65 12.89
CA TYR A 305 10.51 -19.65 12.30
C TYR A 305 10.92 -18.26 11.82
N ILE A 306 9.99 -17.53 11.20
CA ILE A 306 10.18 -16.16 10.75
C ILE A 306 8.99 -15.34 11.22
N VAL A 307 9.26 -14.18 11.79
CA VAL A 307 8.22 -13.21 12.18
C VAL A 307 8.51 -11.85 11.57
N GLY A 308 7.50 -11.25 10.94
CA GLY A 308 7.50 -9.88 10.47
C GLY A 308 6.29 -9.12 11.02
N THR A 309 6.44 -7.81 11.20
CA THR A 309 5.37 -6.92 11.69
C THR A 309 5.44 -5.55 11.04
N GLY A 310 4.39 -4.73 11.16
CA GLY A 310 4.41 -3.33 10.75
C GLY A 310 5.25 -2.41 11.67
N ARG A 311 5.68 -2.90 12.82
CA ARG A 311 6.37 -2.09 13.84
C ARG A 311 7.86 -1.96 13.55
N SER A 312 8.38 -0.74 13.79
CA SER A 312 9.81 -0.41 13.58
C SER A 312 10.74 -0.84 14.71
N ASP A 313 10.19 -1.28 15.85
CA ASP A 313 10.96 -1.71 17.02
C ASP A 313 11.29 -3.21 17.02
N PHE A 314 10.89 -3.93 15.97
CA PHE A 314 11.20 -5.35 15.76
C PHE A 314 11.92 -5.58 14.43
N ALA A 315 12.57 -6.73 14.29
CA ALA A 315 13.13 -7.18 13.03
C ALA A 315 12.04 -7.40 11.97
N ASN A 316 12.42 -7.37 10.69
CA ASN A 316 11.51 -7.58 9.56
C ASN A 316 10.30 -6.63 9.59
N GLN A 317 10.57 -5.32 9.69
CA GLN A 317 9.51 -4.32 9.58
C GLN A 317 8.93 -4.32 8.16
N ILE A 318 7.68 -4.74 8.03
CA ILE A 318 6.93 -4.76 6.78
C ILE A 318 6.09 -3.47 6.72
N ASN A 319 6.50 -2.52 5.90
CA ASN A 319 5.86 -1.21 5.81
C ASN A 319 5.65 -0.81 4.35
N ASN A 320 4.46 -0.31 4.02
CA ASN A 320 4.08 0.09 2.66
C ASN A 320 4.89 1.27 2.10
N VAL A 321 5.64 2.00 2.94
CA VAL A 321 6.60 3.01 2.49
C VAL A 321 7.67 2.46 1.55
N LEU A 322 7.94 1.16 1.60
CA LEU A 322 8.85 0.50 0.66
C LEU A 322 8.27 0.40 -0.77
N ALA A 323 6.95 0.48 -0.92
CA ALA A 323 6.26 0.22 -2.17
C ALA A 323 5.75 1.50 -2.85
N PHE A 324 4.82 2.24 -2.21
CA PHE A 324 4.04 3.27 -2.89
C PHE A 324 4.87 4.39 -3.53
N PRO A 325 5.97 4.90 -2.93
CA PRO A 325 6.72 5.99 -3.55
C PRO A 325 7.32 5.57 -4.90
N GLY A 326 7.98 4.41 -4.93
CA GLY A 326 8.58 3.85 -6.13
C GLY A 326 7.55 3.45 -7.19
N ILE A 327 6.42 2.91 -6.77
CA ILE A 327 5.31 2.55 -7.68
C ILE A 327 4.81 3.77 -8.44
N PHE A 328 4.51 4.85 -7.74
CA PHE A 328 4.07 6.09 -8.38
C PHE A 328 5.18 6.73 -9.21
N ARG A 329 6.45 6.66 -8.77
CA ARG A 329 7.58 7.15 -9.58
C ARG A 329 7.64 6.41 -10.91
N GLY A 330 7.61 5.09 -10.91
CA GLY A 330 7.61 4.29 -12.13
C GLY A 330 6.39 4.52 -13.02
N ALA A 331 5.21 4.61 -12.43
CA ALA A 331 3.96 4.89 -13.16
C ALA A 331 3.94 6.29 -13.79
N LEU A 332 4.43 7.31 -13.07
CA LEU A 332 4.54 8.67 -13.62
C LEU A 332 5.56 8.77 -14.75
N ASP A 333 6.71 8.11 -14.63
CA ASP A 333 7.78 8.12 -15.63
C ASP A 333 7.34 7.54 -16.97
N THR A 334 6.53 6.48 -16.91
CA THR A 334 5.98 5.80 -18.10
C THR A 334 4.64 6.37 -18.57
N ARG A 335 4.09 7.35 -17.85
CA ARG A 335 2.73 7.85 -18.05
C ARG A 335 1.68 6.73 -18.10
N ALA A 336 1.88 5.70 -17.25
CA ALA A 336 0.99 4.56 -17.18
C ALA A 336 -0.41 5.01 -16.78
N ARG A 337 -1.42 4.55 -17.52
CA ARG A 337 -2.82 4.82 -17.20
C ARG A 337 -3.30 4.07 -15.97
N LYS A 338 -2.77 2.86 -15.73
CA LYS A 338 -3.14 1.97 -14.63
C LYS A 338 -1.89 1.36 -14.00
N ILE A 339 -1.93 1.11 -12.70
CA ILE A 339 -0.93 0.31 -12.00
C ILE A 339 -1.42 -1.14 -12.02
N THR A 340 -0.89 -1.92 -12.96
CA THR A 340 -1.35 -3.30 -13.21
C THR A 340 -0.88 -4.28 -12.13
N ILE A 341 -1.46 -5.48 -12.12
CA ILE A 341 -1.03 -6.57 -11.24
C ILE A 341 0.44 -6.93 -11.50
N ASP A 342 0.86 -6.97 -12.76
CA ASP A 342 2.24 -7.28 -13.12
C ASP A 342 3.23 -6.23 -12.63
N MET A 343 2.89 -4.95 -12.72
CA MET A 343 3.66 -3.85 -12.13
C MET A 343 3.80 -4.00 -10.61
N GLN A 344 2.75 -4.42 -9.93
CA GLN A 344 2.75 -4.63 -8.47
C GLN A 344 3.57 -5.86 -8.06
N ILE A 345 3.52 -6.94 -8.83
CA ILE A 345 4.37 -8.12 -8.62
C ILE A 345 5.84 -7.77 -8.89
N ALA A 346 6.11 -7.02 -9.95
CA ALA A 346 7.46 -6.53 -10.26
C ALA A 346 8.02 -5.66 -9.13
N ALA A 347 7.20 -4.76 -8.57
CA ALA A 347 7.55 -3.96 -7.39
C ALA A 347 7.92 -4.84 -6.18
N ALA A 348 7.12 -5.87 -5.87
CA ALA A 348 7.41 -6.79 -4.78
C ALA A 348 8.72 -7.56 -4.98
N LYS A 349 8.99 -8.02 -6.21
CA LYS A 349 10.26 -8.66 -6.57
C LYS A 349 11.43 -7.69 -6.47
N GLY A 350 11.25 -6.43 -6.89
CA GLY A 350 12.25 -5.38 -6.76
C GLY A 350 12.64 -5.13 -5.30
N ILE A 351 11.64 -4.98 -4.41
CA ILE A 351 11.89 -4.84 -2.97
C ILE A 351 12.64 -6.06 -2.42
N ALA A 352 12.20 -7.27 -2.74
CA ALA A 352 12.84 -8.50 -2.27
C ALA A 352 14.30 -8.63 -2.73
N SER A 353 14.63 -8.19 -3.95
CA SER A 353 15.96 -8.29 -4.54
C SER A 353 17.00 -7.39 -3.88
N LEU A 354 16.59 -6.40 -3.08
CA LEU A 354 17.49 -5.50 -2.36
C LEU A 354 18.30 -6.19 -1.27
N ILE A 355 17.87 -7.37 -0.80
CA ILE A 355 18.66 -8.16 0.12
C ILE A 355 19.30 -9.30 -0.68
N PRO A 356 20.65 -9.33 -0.78
CA PRO A 356 21.36 -10.43 -1.42
C PRO A 356 21.05 -11.77 -0.73
N ASP A 357 20.96 -12.85 -1.51
CA ASP A 357 20.62 -14.17 -0.96
C ASP A 357 21.55 -14.62 0.18
N ALA A 358 22.84 -14.19 0.14
CA ALA A 358 23.82 -14.49 1.19
C ALA A 358 23.57 -13.76 2.51
N GLU A 359 22.77 -12.69 2.51
CA GLU A 359 22.43 -11.89 3.69
C GLU A 359 21.06 -12.23 4.25
N LEU A 360 20.29 -13.07 3.55
CA LEU A 360 18.97 -13.51 4.01
C LEU A 360 19.08 -14.34 5.28
N SER A 361 18.23 -14.04 6.24
CA SER A 361 18.12 -14.77 7.50
C SER A 361 16.71 -14.66 8.07
N THR A 362 16.41 -15.37 9.15
CA THR A 362 15.11 -15.27 9.82
C THR A 362 14.77 -13.88 10.35
N THR A 363 15.78 -13.01 10.49
CA THR A 363 15.64 -11.63 10.97
C THR A 363 15.95 -10.58 9.91
N ASN A 364 16.19 -11.00 8.65
CA ASN A 364 16.52 -10.10 7.53
C ASN A 364 15.90 -10.63 6.24
N ILE A 365 14.59 -10.42 6.06
CA ILE A 365 13.81 -10.83 4.88
C ILE A 365 13.27 -9.67 4.06
N ILE A 366 13.32 -8.45 4.61
CA ILE A 366 12.82 -7.24 3.95
C ILE A 366 13.76 -6.07 4.25
N PRO A 367 14.09 -5.20 3.28
CA PRO A 367 14.98 -4.07 3.51
C PRO A 367 14.34 -3.03 4.43
N ASN A 368 15.18 -2.19 5.06
CA ASN A 368 14.70 -1.00 5.73
C ASN A 368 14.46 0.11 4.70
N ALA A 369 13.52 1.03 4.97
CA ALA A 369 13.21 2.14 4.06
C ALA A 369 14.39 3.09 3.77
N PHE A 370 15.42 3.06 4.62
CA PHE A 370 16.63 3.88 4.48
C PHE A 370 17.84 3.09 3.93
N ASP A 371 17.66 1.80 3.61
CA ASP A 371 18.71 0.96 3.04
C ASP A 371 18.76 1.18 1.52
N GLY A 372 19.80 1.88 1.06
CA GLY A 372 20.00 2.12 -0.37
C GLY A 372 18.89 2.98 -1.00
N ASP A 373 18.62 2.72 -2.27
CA ASP A 373 17.64 3.47 -3.08
C ASP A 373 16.40 2.61 -3.41
N VAL A 374 15.69 2.17 -2.35
CA VAL A 374 14.53 1.27 -2.45
C VAL A 374 13.51 1.79 -3.47
N ALA A 375 13.17 3.08 -3.38
CA ALA A 375 12.15 3.67 -4.25
C ALA A 375 12.57 3.66 -5.73
N GLU A 376 13.87 3.83 -6.04
CA GLU A 376 14.35 3.76 -7.42
C GLU A 376 14.33 2.33 -7.98
N VAL A 377 14.73 1.33 -7.17
CA VAL A 377 14.66 -0.08 -7.59
C VAL A 377 13.21 -0.50 -7.85
N VAL A 378 12.28 -0.06 -7.01
CA VAL A 378 10.85 -0.29 -7.22
C VAL A 378 10.36 0.43 -8.47
N ALA A 379 10.75 1.70 -8.68
CA ALA A 379 10.37 2.47 -9.85
C ALA A 379 10.88 1.83 -11.15
N GLU A 380 12.12 1.35 -11.16
CA GLU A 380 12.70 0.66 -12.31
C GLU A 380 11.95 -0.64 -12.63
N SER A 381 11.65 -1.44 -11.60
CA SER A 381 10.85 -2.66 -11.74
C SER A 381 9.46 -2.38 -12.33
N VAL A 382 8.82 -1.30 -11.88
CA VAL A 382 7.51 -0.86 -12.37
C VAL A 382 7.60 -0.35 -13.82
N ARG A 383 8.63 0.45 -14.17
CA ARG A 383 8.84 0.93 -15.54
C ARG A 383 8.98 -0.24 -16.53
N HIS A 384 9.83 -1.20 -16.23
CA HIS A 384 10.02 -2.38 -17.08
C HIS A 384 8.71 -3.17 -17.28
N ALA A 385 7.94 -3.37 -16.21
CA ALA A 385 6.65 -4.06 -16.30
C ALA A 385 5.60 -3.27 -17.10
N ALA A 386 5.59 -1.94 -16.98
CA ALA A 386 4.69 -1.08 -17.74
C ALA A 386 5.00 -1.09 -19.24
N GLU A 387 6.29 -1.02 -19.61
CA GLU A 387 6.76 -1.09 -21.01
C GLU A 387 6.39 -2.44 -21.64
N ALA A 388 6.64 -3.55 -20.95
CA ALA A 388 6.29 -4.88 -21.43
C ALA A 388 4.78 -5.06 -21.67
N THR A 389 3.93 -4.39 -20.88
CA THR A 389 2.46 -4.42 -21.06
C THR A 389 2.01 -3.54 -22.24
N ALA A 390 2.75 -2.49 -22.57
CA ALA A 390 2.41 -1.60 -23.69
C ALA A 390 2.77 -2.21 -25.07
N GLU A 391 3.70 -3.17 -25.11
CA GLU A 391 4.12 -3.88 -26.33
C GLU A 391 3.29 -5.13 -26.61
N ALA A 392 2.49 -5.61 -25.68
CA ALA A 392 1.63 -6.80 -25.77
C ALA A 392 0.18 -6.45 -26.17
#